data_73c69b47c6a3cda9b416062d1de73811
#
_entry.id   73c69b47c6a3cda9b416062d1de73811
#
_cell.length_a   1.000
_cell.length_b   1.000
_cell.length_c   1.000
_cell.angle_alpha   90.00
_cell.angle_beta   90.00
_cell.angle_gamma   90.00
#
_symmetry.space_group_name_H-M   'P 1'
#
loop_
_entity.id
_entity.type
_entity.pdbx_description
1 polymer ?
#
loop_
_entity_poly.entity_id
_entity_poly.type
_entity_poly.pdbx_seq_one_letter_code
_entity_poly.pdbx_strand_id
1 'polypeptide(L)'
;TYGIETTGRIEKMAAKSASDQSTGTFVALTGETEELKARVAARVLEIRPLEDATVPAWPELEQGHGPIKRADVDIAFPLDEIGTDLAALMTIAVGGVYSIKGMTGIRVVDMKLPEAFKSAHPGPQFGIAGSRSLTGVEKRPIIGTIVKPALGLRPHETAELVGEFIES
;
A
#
# COMPACT_ATOMS: atom_id res chain seq x y z
N THR A 1 -6.06 -0.17 -6.74
CA THR A 1 -5.25 -0.47 -7.94
C THR A 1 -3.91 -1.03 -7.52
N TYR A 2 -3.51 -2.16 -8.08
CA TYR A 2 -2.18 -2.75 -7.95
C TYR A 2 -1.45 -2.70 -9.28
N GLY A 3 -0.18 -2.27 -9.28
CA GLY A 3 0.74 -2.53 -10.37
C GLY A 3 1.35 -3.92 -10.17
N ILE A 4 1.07 -4.84 -11.09
CA ILE A 4 1.50 -6.25 -11.03
C ILE A 4 2.52 -6.53 -12.13
N GLU A 5 3.59 -7.26 -11.78
CA GLU A 5 4.57 -7.79 -12.72
C GLU A 5 4.70 -9.31 -12.58
N THR A 6 4.81 -10.00 -13.70
CA THR A 6 4.96 -11.47 -13.74
C THR A 6 5.53 -11.95 -15.08
N THR A 7 6.26 -13.05 -15.08
CA THR A 7 6.60 -13.80 -16.30
C THR A 7 5.46 -14.74 -16.73
N GLY A 8 4.41 -14.87 -15.95
CA GLY A 8 3.23 -15.67 -16.22
C GLY A 8 2.08 -14.85 -16.83
N ARG A 9 0.85 -15.28 -16.58
CA ARG A 9 -0.36 -14.60 -17.05
C ARG A 9 -0.84 -13.59 -16.01
N ILE A 10 -1.00 -12.34 -16.42
CA ILE A 10 -1.49 -11.24 -15.55
C ILE A 10 -2.85 -11.57 -14.94
N GLU A 11 -3.79 -12.13 -15.75
CA GLU A 11 -5.13 -12.48 -15.27
C GLU A 11 -5.08 -13.48 -14.10
N LYS A 12 -4.16 -14.45 -14.19
CA LYS A 12 -3.95 -15.44 -13.13
C LYS A 12 -3.40 -14.78 -11.87
N MET A 13 -2.48 -13.83 -11.99
CA MET A 13 -1.91 -13.12 -10.84
C MET A 13 -2.93 -12.16 -10.22
N ALA A 14 -3.73 -11.48 -11.04
CA ALA A 14 -4.83 -10.64 -10.58
C ALA A 14 -5.87 -11.44 -9.76
N ALA A 15 -6.30 -12.58 -10.29
CA ALA A 15 -7.22 -13.49 -9.59
C ALA A 15 -6.61 -14.02 -8.28
N LYS A 16 -5.32 -14.36 -8.28
CA LYS A 16 -4.60 -14.75 -7.07
C LYS A 16 -4.59 -13.65 -6.02
N SER A 17 -4.29 -12.40 -6.40
CA SER A 17 -4.27 -11.27 -5.48
C SER A 17 -5.65 -11.00 -4.87
N ALA A 18 -6.71 -11.14 -5.65
CA ALA A 18 -8.07 -10.98 -5.14
C ALA A 18 -8.43 -12.09 -4.14
N SER A 19 -8.18 -13.35 -4.48
CA SER A 19 -8.56 -14.49 -3.64
C SER A 19 -7.70 -14.65 -2.38
N ASP A 20 -6.40 -14.35 -2.45
CA ASP A 20 -5.49 -14.47 -1.31
C ASP A 20 -5.85 -13.51 -0.16
N GLN A 21 -6.44 -12.37 -0.50
CA GLN A 21 -6.83 -11.34 0.47
C GLN A 21 -8.35 -11.34 0.76
N SER A 22 -9.08 -12.39 0.36
CA SER A 22 -10.51 -12.54 0.62
C SER A 22 -10.94 -14.01 0.62
N THR A 23 -12.13 -14.33 0.15
CA THR A 23 -12.59 -15.70 -0.08
C THR A 23 -12.32 -16.13 -1.54
N GLY A 24 -12.37 -17.43 -1.80
CA GLY A 24 -12.11 -18.00 -3.13
C GLY A 24 -10.69 -18.50 -3.25
N THR A 25 -10.18 -19.15 -2.21
CA THR A 25 -8.86 -19.78 -2.18
C THR A 25 -8.66 -20.77 -3.33
N PHE A 26 -7.40 -21.08 -3.65
CA PHE A 26 -7.04 -22.01 -4.75
C PHE A 26 -7.47 -23.47 -4.49
N VAL A 27 -7.93 -23.77 -3.29
CA VAL A 27 -8.42 -25.06 -2.84
C VAL A 27 -9.86 -24.89 -2.41
N ALA A 28 -10.76 -25.74 -2.91
CA ALA A 28 -12.15 -25.72 -2.47
C ALA A 28 -12.23 -26.06 -0.98
N LEU A 29 -12.74 -25.14 -0.18
CA LEU A 29 -12.95 -25.30 1.24
C LEU A 29 -14.42 -25.61 1.52
N THR A 30 -14.68 -26.51 2.45
CA THR A 30 -16.06 -26.96 2.78
C THR A 30 -16.98 -25.81 3.22
N GLY A 31 -16.44 -24.73 3.77
CA GLY A 31 -17.21 -23.55 4.21
C GLY A 31 -17.38 -22.45 3.14
N GLU A 32 -16.72 -22.55 2.00
CA GLU A 32 -16.82 -21.58 0.90
C GLU A 32 -18.00 -21.86 -0.01
N THR A 33 -19.18 -21.44 0.41
CA THR A 33 -20.38 -21.53 -0.43
C THR A 33 -20.39 -20.45 -1.51
N GLU A 34 -21.12 -20.68 -2.61
CA GLU A 34 -21.30 -19.68 -3.66
C GLU A 34 -21.99 -18.40 -3.14
N GLU A 35 -22.89 -18.54 -2.16
CA GLU A 35 -23.52 -17.41 -1.49
C GLU A 35 -22.50 -16.56 -0.70
N LEU A 36 -21.60 -17.23 0.04
CA LEU A 36 -20.52 -16.54 0.76
C LEU A 36 -19.61 -15.79 -0.22
N LYS A 37 -19.15 -16.45 -1.28
CA LYS A 37 -18.30 -15.83 -2.31
C LYS A 37 -19.00 -14.64 -2.99
N ALA A 38 -20.28 -14.76 -3.33
CA ALA A 38 -21.02 -13.68 -3.95
C ALA A 38 -21.08 -12.42 -3.06
N ARG A 39 -21.08 -12.59 -1.74
CA ARG A 39 -21.17 -11.52 -0.76
C ARG A 39 -19.81 -10.90 -0.43
N VAL A 40 -18.79 -11.71 -0.18
CA VAL A 40 -17.51 -11.24 0.41
C VAL A 40 -16.26 -11.51 -0.43
N ALA A 41 -16.36 -12.13 -1.61
CA ALA A 41 -15.19 -12.32 -2.45
C ALA A 41 -14.73 -10.99 -3.07
N ALA A 42 -13.44 -10.74 -3.04
CA ALA A 42 -12.85 -9.65 -3.80
C ALA A 42 -12.96 -9.92 -5.31
N ARG A 43 -13.11 -8.88 -6.10
CA ARG A 43 -13.35 -8.97 -7.54
C ARG A 43 -12.32 -8.17 -8.32
N VAL A 44 -11.72 -8.78 -9.32
CA VAL A 44 -10.95 -8.06 -10.34
C VAL A 44 -11.93 -7.29 -11.21
N LEU A 45 -11.83 -5.98 -11.22
CA LEU A 45 -12.71 -5.10 -12.00
C LEU A 45 -12.15 -4.80 -13.38
N GLU A 46 -10.85 -4.52 -13.44
CA GLU A 46 -10.20 -4.12 -14.68
C GLU A 46 -8.71 -4.53 -14.66
N ILE A 47 -8.20 -4.87 -15.81
CA ILE A 47 -6.77 -5.11 -16.06
C ILE A 47 -6.35 -4.21 -17.19
N ARG A 48 -5.45 -3.27 -16.93
CA ARG A 48 -4.87 -2.35 -17.91
C ARG A 48 -3.43 -2.75 -18.20
N PRO A 49 -3.16 -3.40 -19.34
CA PRO A 49 -1.80 -3.78 -19.71
C PRO A 49 -0.88 -2.54 -19.80
N LEU A 50 0.37 -2.73 -19.38
CA LEU A 50 1.45 -1.77 -19.51
C LEU A 50 2.54 -2.35 -20.41
N GLU A 51 3.51 -1.54 -20.80
CA GLU A 51 4.68 -2.00 -21.54
C GLU A 51 5.45 -3.07 -20.76
N ASP A 52 5.86 -4.14 -21.43
CA ASP A 52 6.61 -5.24 -20.85
C ASP A 52 7.96 -4.74 -20.30
N ALA A 53 8.41 -5.31 -19.18
CA ALA A 53 9.71 -5.01 -18.60
C ALA A 53 10.75 -6.06 -19.02
N THR A 54 12.01 -5.63 -19.02
CA THR A 54 13.17 -6.50 -19.26
C THR A 54 13.88 -6.89 -17.96
N VAL A 55 13.63 -6.11 -16.89
CA VAL A 55 14.21 -6.31 -15.56
C VAL A 55 13.06 -6.35 -14.55
N PRO A 56 13.01 -7.35 -13.66
CA PRO A 56 11.96 -7.44 -12.66
C PRO A 56 12.11 -6.36 -11.60
N ALA A 57 11.00 -5.92 -11.02
CA ALA A 57 11.01 -4.99 -9.90
C ALA A 57 11.66 -5.60 -8.63
N TRP A 58 11.57 -6.92 -8.48
CA TRP A 58 12.23 -7.68 -7.41
C TRP A 58 13.32 -8.58 -7.98
N PRO A 59 14.58 -8.14 -8.02
CA PRO A 59 15.66 -8.83 -8.74
C PRO A 59 16.05 -10.18 -8.14
N GLU A 60 15.75 -10.41 -6.86
CA GLU A 60 16.12 -11.64 -6.14
C GLU A 60 15.13 -12.80 -6.32
N LEU A 61 13.97 -12.57 -6.95
CA LEU A 61 13.01 -13.63 -7.18
C LEU A 61 13.41 -14.50 -8.38
N GLU A 62 13.20 -15.81 -8.25
CA GLU A 62 13.35 -16.75 -9.37
C GLU A 62 12.51 -16.29 -10.56
N GLN A 63 13.19 -15.93 -11.63
CA GLN A 63 12.58 -15.45 -12.85
C GLN A 63 12.25 -16.64 -13.74
N GLY A 64 10.99 -16.74 -14.17
CA GLY A 64 10.65 -17.58 -15.31
C GLY A 64 11.35 -17.04 -16.56
N HIS A 65 11.54 -17.90 -17.57
CA HIS A 65 12.09 -17.48 -18.85
C HIS A 65 11.00 -16.79 -19.68
N GLY A 66 11.21 -15.53 -20.05
CA GLY A 66 10.28 -14.80 -20.92
C GLY A 66 10.16 -13.30 -20.59
N PRO A 67 9.40 -12.55 -21.38
CA PRO A 67 9.14 -11.15 -21.13
C PRO A 67 8.34 -10.98 -19.83
N ILE A 68 8.68 -9.94 -19.08
CA ILE A 68 7.99 -9.60 -17.82
C ILE A 68 6.75 -8.77 -18.20
N LYS A 69 5.58 -9.39 -18.06
CA LYS A 69 4.30 -8.73 -18.28
C LYS A 69 3.98 -7.80 -17.14
N ARG A 70 3.39 -6.64 -17.46
CA ARG A 70 3.00 -5.62 -16.49
C ARG A 70 1.57 -5.16 -16.74
N ALA A 71 0.85 -4.89 -15.66
CA ALA A 71 -0.47 -4.27 -15.73
C ALA A 71 -0.80 -3.52 -14.45
N ASP A 72 -1.63 -2.48 -14.57
CA ASP A 72 -2.40 -1.95 -13.47
C ASP A 72 -3.72 -2.72 -13.35
N VAL A 73 -4.00 -3.22 -12.15
CA VAL A 73 -5.15 -4.09 -11.88
C VAL A 73 -6.01 -3.48 -10.79
N ASP A 74 -7.26 -3.22 -11.11
CA ASP A 74 -8.25 -2.75 -10.14
C ASP A 74 -8.93 -3.95 -9.48
N ILE A 75 -8.81 -4.04 -8.15
CA ILE A 75 -9.47 -5.06 -7.33
C ILE A 75 -10.38 -4.37 -6.34
N ALA A 76 -11.66 -4.76 -6.32
CA ALA A 76 -12.62 -4.32 -5.31
C ALA A 76 -12.68 -5.33 -4.16
N PHE A 77 -12.52 -4.83 -2.94
CA PHE A 77 -12.71 -5.57 -1.71
C PHE A 77 -13.99 -5.13 -1.03
N PRO A 78 -14.82 -6.05 -0.52
CA PRO A 78 -16.02 -5.69 0.22
C PRO A 78 -15.69 -4.91 1.49
N LEU A 79 -16.45 -3.84 1.76
CA LEU A 79 -16.26 -3.03 2.96
C LEU A 79 -16.50 -3.85 4.25
N ASP A 80 -17.39 -4.84 4.20
CA ASP A 80 -17.71 -5.69 5.34
C ASP A 80 -16.49 -6.48 5.88
N GLU A 81 -15.49 -6.74 5.03
CA GLU A 81 -14.23 -7.40 5.45
C GLU A 81 -13.27 -6.44 6.14
N ILE A 82 -13.29 -5.18 5.74
CA ILE A 82 -12.34 -4.16 6.21
C ILE A 82 -12.98 -3.35 7.35
N GLY A 83 -14.29 -3.14 7.29
CA GLY A 83 -14.98 -2.17 8.13
C GLY A 83 -14.44 -0.77 7.90
N THR A 84 -14.28 -0.02 8.98
CA THR A 84 -13.63 1.29 8.99
C THR A 84 -12.29 1.27 9.74
N ASP A 85 -11.69 0.10 9.89
CA ASP A 85 -10.42 -0.07 10.60
C ASP A 85 -9.23 0.13 9.66
N LEU A 86 -8.31 1.03 10.03
CA LEU A 86 -7.13 1.35 9.22
C LEU A 86 -6.12 0.19 9.20
N ALA A 87 -5.98 -0.55 10.30
CA ALA A 87 -5.05 -1.68 10.36
C ALA A 87 -5.56 -2.84 9.49
N ALA A 88 -6.88 -3.10 9.49
CA ALA A 88 -7.51 -4.07 8.59
C ALA A 88 -7.32 -3.67 7.12
N LEU A 89 -7.54 -2.40 6.78
CA LEU A 89 -7.26 -1.89 5.43
C LEU A 89 -5.81 -2.14 5.01
N MET A 90 -4.84 -1.80 5.87
CA MET A 90 -3.43 -2.00 5.57
C MET A 90 -3.07 -3.47 5.46
N THR A 91 -3.64 -4.34 6.29
CA THR A 91 -3.41 -5.78 6.22
C THR A 91 -3.87 -6.35 4.88
N ILE A 92 -5.04 -5.97 4.41
CA ILE A 92 -5.57 -6.41 3.10
C ILE A 92 -4.80 -5.79 1.95
N ALA A 93 -4.53 -4.48 2.01
CA ALA A 93 -3.90 -3.79 0.90
C ALA A 93 -2.41 -4.12 0.71
N VAL A 94 -1.66 -4.28 1.82
CA VAL A 94 -0.19 -4.42 1.78
C VAL A 94 0.35 -5.56 2.65
N GLY A 95 -0.49 -6.47 3.10
CA GLY A 95 -0.09 -7.63 3.89
C GLY A 95 0.35 -8.82 3.04
N GLY A 96 -0.45 -9.89 3.03
CA GLY A 96 -0.13 -11.17 2.38
C GLY A 96 0.15 -11.10 0.89
N VAL A 97 -0.35 -10.09 0.19
CA VAL A 97 -0.20 -9.92 -1.27
C VAL A 97 1.27 -10.01 -1.75
N TYR A 98 2.22 -9.60 -0.94
CA TYR A 98 3.65 -9.69 -1.26
C TYR A 98 4.24 -11.11 -1.16
N SER A 99 3.51 -12.05 -0.57
CA SER A 99 3.94 -13.45 -0.47
C SER A 99 3.49 -14.31 -1.66
N ILE A 100 2.72 -13.77 -2.59
CA ILE A 100 2.13 -14.50 -3.71
C ILE A 100 3.21 -14.92 -4.71
N LYS A 101 3.43 -16.24 -4.80
CA LYS A 101 4.39 -16.82 -5.74
C LYS A 101 3.99 -16.59 -7.20
N GLY A 102 4.99 -16.30 -8.02
CA GLY A 102 4.84 -16.10 -9.47
C GLY A 102 4.73 -14.64 -9.89
N MET A 103 4.82 -13.71 -8.96
CA MET A 103 5.02 -12.30 -9.26
C MET A 103 6.50 -11.94 -9.24
N THR A 104 6.92 -11.06 -10.14
CA THR A 104 8.25 -10.45 -10.17
C THR A 104 8.23 -9.02 -9.64
N GLY A 105 7.06 -8.51 -9.32
CA GLY A 105 6.83 -7.24 -8.66
C GLY A 105 5.35 -7.02 -8.38
N ILE A 106 5.05 -6.34 -7.27
CA ILE A 106 3.72 -5.82 -6.96
C ILE A 106 3.86 -4.55 -6.14
N ARG A 107 2.97 -3.59 -6.39
CA ARG A 107 2.87 -2.35 -5.62
C ARG A 107 1.44 -1.86 -5.57
N VAL A 108 1.07 -1.18 -4.50
CA VAL A 108 -0.17 -0.39 -4.46
C VAL A 108 0.06 0.90 -5.23
N VAL A 109 -0.78 1.15 -6.23
CA VAL A 109 -0.72 2.36 -7.08
C VAL A 109 -1.71 3.40 -6.60
N ASP A 110 -2.93 2.96 -6.25
CA ASP A 110 -4.01 3.83 -5.81
C ASP A 110 -5.01 3.09 -4.92
N MET A 111 -5.68 3.80 -4.03
CA MET A 111 -6.77 3.29 -3.19
C MET A 111 -7.98 4.22 -3.26
N LYS A 112 -9.13 3.70 -3.73
CA LYS A 112 -10.41 4.39 -3.71
C LYS A 112 -11.20 3.93 -2.49
N LEU A 113 -11.28 4.77 -1.48
CA LEU A 113 -11.98 4.48 -0.23
C LEU A 113 -13.44 4.94 -0.29
N PRO A 114 -14.41 4.14 0.19
CA PRO A 114 -15.81 4.53 0.25
C PRO A 114 -16.03 5.63 1.28
N GLU A 115 -17.16 6.36 1.16
CA GLU A 115 -17.46 7.49 2.04
C GLU A 115 -17.58 7.09 3.51
N ALA A 116 -18.11 5.91 3.80
CA ALA A 116 -18.20 5.39 5.17
C ALA A 116 -16.83 5.25 5.82
N PHE A 117 -15.80 4.82 5.06
CA PHE A 117 -14.42 4.76 5.57
C PHE A 117 -13.82 6.16 5.78
N LYS A 118 -13.99 7.06 4.81
CA LYS A 118 -13.47 8.43 4.89
C LYS A 118 -14.06 9.21 6.06
N SER A 119 -15.35 9.07 6.29
CA SER A 119 -16.06 9.76 7.40
C SER A 119 -15.57 9.29 8.77
N ALA A 120 -15.12 8.04 8.90
CA ALA A 120 -14.51 7.54 10.13
C ALA A 120 -13.08 8.06 10.36
N HIS A 121 -12.44 8.62 9.33
CA HIS A 121 -11.06 9.11 9.36
C HIS A 121 -10.97 10.55 8.82
N PRO A 122 -11.36 11.56 9.60
CA PRO A 122 -11.43 12.95 9.14
C PRO A 122 -10.06 13.57 8.80
N GLY A 123 -8.96 12.84 9.06
CA GLY A 123 -7.61 13.32 8.78
C GLY A 123 -7.06 14.30 9.82
N PRO A 124 -5.98 15.03 9.49
CA PRO A 124 -5.34 15.95 10.41
C PRO A 124 -6.27 17.10 10.77
N GLN A 125 -6.49 17.32 12.08
CA GLN A 125 -7.44 18.31 12.61
C GLN A 125 -7.14 19.73 12.14
N PHE A 126 -5.89 20.11 12.06
CA PHE A 126 -5.48 21.49 11.71
C PHE A 126 -4.90 21.62 10.30
N GLY A 127 -4.49 20.53 9.68
CA GLY A 127 -3.94 20.48 8.33
C GLY A 127 -2.74 21.39 8.10
N ILE A 128 -2.56 21.79 6.86
CA ILE A 128 -1.46 22.70 6.44
C ILE A 128 -1.59 24.08 7.09
N ALA A 129 -2.80 24.61 7.19
CA ALA A 129 -3.03 25.93 7.77
C ALA A 129 -2.58 25.99 9.24
N GLY A 130 -2.90 24.96 10.03
CA GLY A 130 -2.46 24.89 11.43
C GLY A 130 -0.95 24.76 11.58
N SER A 131 -0.30 23.95 10.77
CA SER A 131 1.16 23.84 10.78
C SER A 131 1.84 25.16 10.44
N ARG A 132 1.31 25.88 9.45
CA ARG A 132 1.83 27.20 9.06
C ARG A 132 1.60 28.27 10.15
N SER A 133 0.43 28.27 10.76
CA SER A 133 0.12 29.15 11.88
C SER A 133 1.05 28.90 13.08
N LEU A 134 1.29 27.62 13.41
CA LEU A 134 2.17 27.26 14.51
C LEU A 134 3.62 27.69 14.30
N THR A 135 4.13 27.56 13.08
CA THR A 135 5.52 27.91 12.74
C THR A 135 5.72 29.38 12.37
N GLY A 136 4.64 30.15 12.14
CA GLY A 136 4.71 31.51 11.61
C GLY A 136 5.21 31.60 10.18
N VAL A 137 5.32 30.48 9.45
CA VAL A 137 5.86 30.40 8.08
C VAL A 137 4.74 30.22 7.08
N GLU A 138 4.16 31.30 6.57
CA GLU A 138 2.99 31.23 5.71
C GLU A 138 3.26 30.90 4.25
N LYS A 139 4.28 31.51 3.64
CA LYS A 139 4.47 31.50 2.18
C LYS A 139 5.75 30.80 1.69
N ARG A 140 6.75 30.65 2.52
CA ARG A 140 8.00 29.97 2.17
C ARG A 140 7.97 28.49 2.59
N PRO A 141 8.86 27.63 2.09
CA PRO A 141 9.03 26.28 2.61
C PRO A 141 9.36 26.26 4.09
N ILE A 142 8.82 25.28 4.82
CA ILE A 142 9.23 24.96 6.18
C ILE A 142 10.38 23.97 6.05
N ILE A 143 11.54 24.29 6.61
CA ILE A 143 12.72 23.44 6.58
C ILE A 143 12.81 22.74 7.93
N GLY A 144 13.02 21.44 7.91
CA GLY A 144 13.24 20.63 9.09
C GLY A 144 14.45 19.73 8.93
N THR A 145 15.07 19.35 10.03
CA THR A 145 16.17 18.40 10.05
C THR A 145 15.93 17.32 11.12
N ILE A 146 16.62 16.20 10.98
CA ILE A 146 16.61 15.12 11.97
C ILE A 146 17.88 15.22 12.80
N VAL A 147 17.73 15.32 14.11
CA VAL A 147 18.86 15.30 15.03
C VAL A 147 19.49 13.90 15.07
N LYS A 148 20.78 13.84 14.80
CA LYS A 148 21.58 12.60 14.86
C LYS A 148 22.84 12.83 15.72
N PRO A 149 23.22 11.85 16.57
CA PRO A 149 22.57 10.56 16.80
C PRO A 149 21.19 10.69 17.47
N ALA A 150 20.24 9.80 17.12
CA ALA A 150 18.87 9.82 17.66
C ALA A 150 18.77 9.17 19.05
N LEU A 151 19.79 8.42 19.46
CA LEU A 151 19.87 7.71 20.74
C LEU A 151 21.21 7.97 21.41
N GLY A 152 21.21 7.95 22.75
CA GLY A 152 22.42 8.02 23.57
C GLY A 152 22.82 9.42 24.02
N LEU A 153 22.33 10.48 23.36
CA LEU A 153 22.56 11.86 23.83
C LEU A 153 21.74 12.17 25.07
N ARG A 154 22.35 12.89 26.01
CA ARG A 154 21.65 13.47 27.15
C ARG A 154 20.87 14.71 26.69
N PRO A 155 19.86 15.18 27.46
CA PRO A 155 19.05 16.34 27.07
C PRO A 155 19.86 17.61 26.77
N HIS A 156 20.91 17.89 27.55
CA HIS A 156 21.76 19.08 27.29
C HIS A 156 22.61 18.94 26.03
N GLU A 157 23.18 17.75 25.77
CA GLU A 157 23.93 17.47 24.55
C GLU A 157 23.05 17.59 23.30
N THR A 158 21.79 17.16 23.39
CA THR A 158 20.80 17.36 22.32
C THR A 158 20.50 18.85 22.12
N ALA A 159 20.36 19.62 23.19
CA ALA A 159 20.10 21.05 23.11
C ALA A 159 21.28 21.82 22.50
N GLU A 160 22.49 21.47 22.85
CA GLU A 160 23.73 22.05 22.24
C GLU A 160 23.77 21.77 20.73
N LEU A 161 23.56 20.51 20.34
CA LEU A 161 23.54 20.11 18.92
C LEU A 161 22.44 20.83 18.12
N VAL A 162 21.24 20.98 18.71
CA VAL A 162 20.16 21.74 18.07
C VAL A 162 20.51 23.21 17.95
N GLY A 163 21.20 23.81 18.95
CA GLY A 163 21.69 25.18 18.90
C GLY A 163 22.61 25.41 17.71
N GLU A 164 23.58 24.52 17.50
CA GLU A 164 24.50 24.59 16.35
C GLU A 164 23.77 24.54 15.00
N PHE A 165 22.70 23.76 14.87
CA PHE A 165 21.91 23.71 13.62
C PHE A 165 21.09 24.97 13.38
N ILE A 166 20.70 25.70 14.43
CA ILE A 166 19.91 26.91 14.26
C ILE A 166 20.80 28.10 13.87
N GLU A 167 22.07 28.09 14.28
CA GLU A 167 23.03 29.14 14.02
C GLU A 167 23.73 29.00 12.65
N SER A 168 23.68 27.81 12.04
CA SER A 168 24.29 27.52 10.72
C SER A 168 23.37 27.81 9.54
#